data_486a670f99789a937d9773914de509ec
#
_entry.id   486a670f99789a937d9773914de509ec
#
_cell.length_a   1.000
_cell.length_b   1.000
_cell.length_c   1.000
_cell.angle_alpha   90.00
_cell.angle_beta   90.00
_cell.angle_gamma   90.00
#
_symmetry.space_group_name_H-M   'P 1'
#
loop_
_entity.id
_entity.type
_entity.pdbx_description
1 polymer ?
#
loop_
_entity_poly.entity_id
_entity_poly.type
_entity_poly.pdbx_seq_one_letter_code
_entity_poly.pdbx_strand_id
1 'polypeptide(L)'
;MKNILCLAILSLLLTSTTAGALSWAYTFVVHDGKVYEVNKEMPIQQTELGKQIGKVETKADEYSGDYYGNASNYYEIGTRYFKIEGISINEAIAVETDDGHYVKADYVHDAAFGFKNVLMNFNFWSVVGIFVIVLVGITVLRSKQR
;
A
#
# COMPACT_ATOMS: atom_id res chain seq x y z
N MET A 1 -11.60 2.81 -47.18
CA MET A 1 -12.04 2.92 -45.77
C MET A 1 -12.16 1.56 -45.07
N LYS A 2 -12.76 0.52 -45.65
CA LYS A 2 -12.87 -0.83 -45.03
C LYS A 2 -11.51 -1.46 -44.68
N ASN A 3 -10.49 -1.30 -45.52
CA ASN A 3 -9.17 -1.91 -45.31
C ASN A 3 -8.38 -1.24 -44.17
N ILE A 4 -8.57 0.06 -43.93
CA ILE A 4 -7.95 0.79 -42.83
C ILE A 4 -8.56 0.37 -41.48
N LEU A 5 -9.84 0.13 -41.45
CA LEU A 5 -10.55 -0.37 -40.25
C LEU A 5 -10.09 -1.78 -39.87
N CYS A 6 -9.93 -2.68 -40.87
CA CYS A 6 -9.38 -4.02 -40.64
C CYS A 6 -7.94 -4.00 -40.15
N LEU A 7 -7.09 -3.12 -40.67
CA LEU A 7 -5.71 -2.95 -40.22
C LEU A 7 -5.65 -2.39 -38.78
N ALA A 8 -6.52 -1.46 -38.42
CA ALA A 8 -6.61 -0.92 -37.08
C ALA A 8 -7.07 -1.98 -36.04
N ILE A 9 -8.04 -2.83 -36.41
CA ILE A 9 -8.50 -3.93 -35.56
C ILE A 9 -7.42 -5.00 -35.41
N LEU A 10 -6.70 -5.32 -36.49
CA LEU A 10 -5.60 -6.28 -36.47
C LEU A 10 -4.43 -5.80 -35.61
N SER A 11 -4.08 -4.50 -35.64
CA SER A 11 -3.03 -3.92 -34.78
C SER A 11 -3.44 -3.93 -33.30
N LEU A 12 -4.72 -3.77 -32.97
CA LEU A 12 -5.22 -3.83 -31.60
C LEU A 12 -5.16 -5.25 -31.01
N LEU A 13 -5.30 -6.29 -31.84
CA LEU A 13 -5.22 -7.71 -31.44
C LEU A 13 -3.78 -8.19 -31.22
N LEU A 14 -2.77 -7.48 -31.75
CA LEU A 14 -1.35 -7.82 -31.61
C LEU A 14 -0.71 -7.25 -30.34
N THR A 15 -1.42 -6.45 -29.53
CA THR A 15 -0.96 -5.92 -28.25
C THR A 15 -1.38 -6.77 -27.06
N SER A 16 -1.48 -8.09 -27.22
CA SER A 16 -1.61 -8.99 -26.08
C SER A 16 -0.31 -9.04 -25.29
N THR A 17 -0.20 -8.17 -24.29
CA THR A 17 0.85 -8.29 -23.27
C THR A 17 0.56 -9.56 -22.49
N THR A 18 1.48 -10.51 -22.49
CA THR A 18 1.46 -11.63 -21.56
C THR A 18 1.60 -11.07 -20.15
N ALA A 19 0.50 -10.99 -19.41
CA ALA A 19 0.53 -10.70 -17.99
C ALA A 19 1.11 -11.96 -17.30
N GLY A 20 2.40 -11.97 -17.08
CA GLY A 20 3.05 -12.94 -16.20
C GLY A 20 2.81 -12.50 -14.74
N ALA A 21 2.38 -13.42 -13.87
CA ALA A 21 2.37 -13.16 -12.44
C ALA A 21 3.80 -12.85 -11.97
N LEU A 22 3.97 -11.77 -11.23
CA LEU A 22 5.24 -11.41 -10.62
C LEU A 22 5.54 -12.39 -9.48
N SER A 23 6.71 -13.02 -9.52
CA SER A 23 7.20 -13.78 -8.37
C SER A 23 7.90 -12.81 -7.43
N TRP A 24 7.33 -12.63 -6.24
CA TRP A 24 7.94 -11.81 -5.19
C TRP A 24 9.20 -12.51 -4.65
N ALA A 25 10.26 -11.73 -4.45
CA ALA A 25 11.52 -12.26 -3.92
C ALA A 25 11.39 -12.77 -2.47
N TYR A 26 10.46 -12.20 -1.70
CA TYR A 26 10.20 -12.51 -0.30
C TYR A 26 8.77 -12.18 0.12
N THR A 27 8.33 -12.75 1.23
CA THR A 27 7.09 -12.35 1.89
C THR A 27 7.29 -11.02 2.61
N PHE A 28 6.41 -10.05 2.39
CA PHE A 28 6.54 -8.76 3.03
C PHE A 28 5.22 -8.22 3.58
N VAL A 29 5.36 -7.29 4.50
CA VAL A 29 4.32 -6.39 4.98
C VAL A 29 4.80 -4.96 4.88
N VAL A 30 3.86 -4.03 4.70
CA VAL A 30 4.12 -2.59 4.69
C VAL A 30 3.47 -1.98 5.92
N HIS A 31 4.22 -1.17 6.64
CA HIS A 31 3.71 -0.37 7.75
C HIS A 31 4.32 1.03 7.71
N ASP A 32 3.47 2.05 7.73
CA ASP A 32 3.85 3.47 7.74
C ASP A 32 4.89 3.83 6.65
N GLY A 33 4.65 3.34 5.42
CA GLY A 33 5.53 3.60 4.27
C GLY A 33 6.86 2.86 4.28
N LYS A 34 7.03 1.85 5.14
CA LYS A 34 8.22 1.00 5.24
C LYS A 34 7.89 -0.44 4.90
N VAL A 35 8.75 -1.07 4.11
CA VAL A 35 8.63 -2.48 3.74
C VAL A 35 9.47 -3.31 4.69
N TYR A 36 8.85 -4.36 5.23
CA TYR A 36 9.49 -5.33 6.13
C TYR A 36 9.38 -6.72 5.53
N GLU A 37 10.51 -7.39 5.39
CA GLU A 37 10.58 -8.80 5.01
C GLU A 37 10.23 -9.69 6.20
N VAL A 38 9.26 -10.57 6.03
CA VAL A 38 8.82 -11.46 7.09
C VAL A 38 9.66 -12.72 7.13
N ASN A 39 10.33 -12.94 8.26
CA ASN A 39 11.10 -14.15 8.51
C ASN A 39 10.29 -15.14 9.35
N LYS A 40 9.71 -16.15 8.68
CA LYS A 40 8.88 -17.18 9.33
C LYS A 40 9.66 -18.08 10.29
N GLU A 41 10.99 -18.10 10.18
CA GLU A 41 11.87 -18.91 11.04
C GLU A 41 12.28 -18.17 12.33
N MET A 42 11.87 -16.92 12.50
CA MET A 42 12.16 -16.11 13.67
C MET A 42 10.89 -15.82 14.49
N PRO A 43 10.43 -16.77 15.31
CA PRO A 43 9.26 -16.58 16.16
C PRO A 43 9.56 -15.54 17.25
N ILE A 44 8.55 -14.72 17.55
CA ILE A 44 8.56 -13.74 18.65
C ILE A 44 7.64 -14.25 19.77
N GLN A 45 8.15 -14.26 20.99
CA GLN A 45 7.36 -14.66 22.15
C GLN A 45 6.34 -13.57 22.49
N GLN A 46 5.17 -13.97 22.98
CA GLN A 46 4.12 -13.03 23.38
C GLN A 46 4.59 -12.02 24.44
N THR A 47 5.55 -12.40 25.28
CA THR A 47 6.17 -11.53 26.29
C THR A 47 7.09 -10.45 25.73
N GLU A 48 7.50 -10.59 24.47
CA GLU A 48 8.34 -9.63 23.75
C GLU A 48 7.51 -8.63 22.93
N LEU A 49 6.19 -8.83 22.88
CA LEU A 49 5.29 -7.96 22.14
C LEU A 49 4.98 -6.68 22.91
N GLY A 50 5.20 -5.57 22.29
CA GLY A 50 4.69 -4.28 22.72
C GLY A 50 3.28 -4.02 22.20
N LYS A 51 2.92 -2.76 22.08
CA LYS A 51 1.60 -2.35 21.58
C LYS A 51 1.43 -2.72 20.11
N GLN A 52 0.16 -2.97 19.72
CA GLN A 52 -0.22 -3.03 18.31
C GLN A 52 0.04 -1.68 17.63
N ILE A 53 0.65 -1.71 16.46
CA ILE A 53 1.04 -0.51 15.69
C ILE A 53 0.29 -0.37 14.37
N GLY A 54 -0.30 -1.44 13.87
CA GLY A 54 -1.03 -1.43 12.61
C GLY A 54 -1.62 -2.79 12.27
N LYS A 55 -2.08 -2.88 11.03
CA LYS A 55 -2.59 -4.12 10.42
C LYS A 55 -2.47 -4.05 8.90
N VAL A 56 -2.59 -5.19 8.22
CA VAL A 56 -2.74 -5.26 6.77
C VAL A 56 -4.07 -4.63 6.37
N GLU A 57 -4.05 -3.68 5.45
CA GLU A 57 -5.23 -2.97 4.95
C GLU A 57 -5.49 -3.27 3.46
N THR A 58 -4.45 -3.64 2.72
CA THR A 58 -4.53 -3.91 1.28
C THR A 58 -3.68 -5.12 0.90
N LYS A 59 -4.01 -5.74 -0.24
CA LYS A 59 -3.16 -6.78 -0.86
C LYS A 59 -2.31 -6.14 -1.95
N ALA A 60 -1.08 -6.60 -2.08
CA ALA A 60 -0.25 -6.27 -3.23
C ALA A 60 -0.78 -6.99 -4.48
N ASP A 61 -0.74 -6.32 -5.62
CA ASP A 61 -1.18 -6.86 -6.89
C ASP A 61 -0.12 -7.81 -7.47
N GLU A 62 -0.48 -9.07 -7.67
CA GLU A 62 0.42 -10.12 -8.13
C GLU A 62 0.86 -9.95 -9.60
N TYR A 63 0.15 -9.14 -10.38
CA TYR A 63 0.41 -8.94 -11.80
C TYR A 63 1.24 -7.69 -12.06
N SER A 64 0.87 -6.57 -11.43
CA SER A 64 1.56 -5.30 -11.63
C SER A 64 2.71 -5.07 -10.65
N GLY A 65 2.71 -5.77 -9.50
CA GLY A 65 3.64 -5.50 -8.40
C GLY A 65 3.31 -4.23 -7.61
N ASP A 66 2.18 -3.60 -7.92
CA ASP A 66 1.74 -2.40 -7.22
C ASP A 66 1.21 -2.73 -5.82
N TYR A 67 1.51 -1.88 -4.87
CA TYR A 67 0.90 -1.90 -3.54
C TYR A 67 0.79 -0.49 -2.97
N TYR A 68 -0.10 -0.29 -2.02
CA TYR A 68 -0.32 1.00 -1.37
C TYR A 68 -0.81 0.83 0.07
N GLY A 69 -0.55 1.82 0.91
CA GLY A 69 -0.91 1.77 2.33
C GLY A 69 -0.19 0.64 3.06
N ASN A 70 -0.82 0.11 4.10
CA ASN A 70 -0.32 -1.04 4.84
C ASN A 70 -0.64 -2.34 4.08
N ALA A 71 0.18 -2.67 3.11
CA ALA A 71 -0.03 -3.79 2.20
C ALA A 71 0.72 -5.06 2.63
N SER A 72 0.28 -6.20 2.10
CA SER A 72 1.05 -7.44 2.11
C SER A 72 0.85 -8.21 0.80
N ASN A 73 1.90 -8.90 0.35
CA ASN A 73 1.81 -9.86 -0.75
C ASN A 73 1.36 -11.26 -0.30
N TYR A 74 1.32 -11.53 0.99
CA TYR A 74 1.00 -12.84 1.54
C TYR A 74 -0.12 -12.79 2.58
N TYR A 75 0.03 -11.98 3.64
CA TYR A 75 -0.90 -11.96 4.77
C TYR A 75 -2.24 -11.33 4.41
N GLU A 76 -3.30 -11.85 5.03
CA GLU A 76 -4.68 -11.40 4.80
C GLU A 76 -4.95 -10.01 5.40
N ILE A 77 -5.93 -9.31 4.83
CA ILE A 77 -6.40 -8.03 5.37
C ILE A 77 -6.90 -8.25 6.79
N GLY A 78 -6.42 -7.44 7.72
CA GLY A 78 -6.70 -7.55 9.15
C GLY A 78 -5.55 -8.12 9.98
N THR A 79 -4.55 -8.81 9.37
CA THR A 79 -3.36 -9.30 10.06
C THR A 79 -2.67 -8.17 10.82
N ARG A 80 -2.42 -8.35 12.10
CA ARG A 80 -1.97 -7.30 13.01
C ARG A 80 -0.45 -7.21 13.08
N TYR A 81 0.04 -5.99 13.29
CA TYR A 81 1.46 -5.68 13.51
C TYR A 81 1.67 -5.17 14.93
N PHE A 82 2.76 -5.57 15.54
CA PHE A 82 3.12 -5.20 16.89
C PHE A 82 4.54 -4.67 16.95
N LYS A 83 4.78 -3.77 17.89
CA LYS A 83 6.13 -3.39 18.27
C LYS A 83 6.80 -4.56 18.97
N ILE A 84 8.10 -4.76 18.76
CA ILE A 84 8.91 -5.70 19.55
C ILE A 84 9.59 -4.88 20.67
N GLU A 85 9.48 -5.34 21.91
CA GLU A 85 10.11 -4.66 23.03
C GLU A 85 11.64 -4.62 22.87
N GLY A 86 12.23 -3.46 23.10
CA GLY A 86 13.68 -3.25 22.93
C GLY A 86 14.16 -3.09 21.49
N ILE A 87 13.29 -3.24 20.47
CA ILE A 87 13.64 -3.08 19.05
C ILE A 87 12.92 -1.85 18.47
N SER A 88 13.66 -1.05 17.70
CA SER A 88 13.08 0.08 16.98
C SER A 88 12.18 -0.40 15.85
N ILE A 89 11.03 0.26 15.65
CA ILE A 89 10.18 0.02 14.46
C ILE A 89 10.91 0.30 13.14
N ASN A 90 12.01 1.06 13.16
CA ASN A 90 12.86 1.26 11.98
C ASN A 90 13.78 0.08 11.69
N GLU A 91 13.85 -0.90 12.58
CA GLU A 91 14.65 -2.11 12.42
C GLU A 91 13.77 -3.33 12.18
N ALA A 92 12.77 -3.54 13.04
CA ALA A 92 11.88 -4.68 12.89
C ALA A 92 10.53 -4.46 13.60
N ILE A 93 9.54 -5.24 13.16
CA ILE A 93 8.21 -5.35 13.77
C ILE A 93 7.83 -6.83 13.93
N ALA A 94 6.83 -7.12 14.75
CA ALA A 94 6.24 -8.44 14.82
C ALA A 94 4.96 -8.49 13.98
N VAL A 95 4.77 -9.56 13.24
CA VAL A 95 3.59 -9.83 12.41
C VAL A 95 2.88 -11.05 12.97
N GLU A 96 1.57 -10.93 13.17
CA GLU A 96 0.72 -12.05 13.55
C GLU A 96 0.62 -13.06 12.40
N THR A 97 0.66 -14.34 12.72
CA THR A 97 0.46 -15.42 11.75
C THR A 97 -0.97 -15.99 11.88
N ASP A 98 -1.43 -16.73 10.88
CA ASP A 98 -2.78 -17.28 10.82
C ASP A 98 -3.11 -18.23 11.98
N ASP A 99 -2.09 -18.85 12.59
CA ASP A 99 -2.19 -19.73 13.75
C ASP A 99 -2.10 -18.98 15.09
N GLY A 100 -2.07 -17.64 15.06
CA GLY A 100 -2.05 -16.79 16.26
C GLY A 100 -0.67 -16.67 16.93
N HIS A 101 0.40 -17.11 16.25
CA HIS A 101 1.77 -16.86 16.68
C HIS A 101 2.27 -15.53 16.09
N TYR A 102 3.51 -15.19 16.39
CA TYR A 102 4.12 -13.95 15.93
C TYR A 102 5.50 -14.25 15.37
N VAL A 103 5.83 -13.60 14.26
CA VAL A 103 7.13 -13.72 13.62
C VAL A 103 7.74 -12.35 13.39
N LYS A 104 9.07 -12.31 13.36
CA LYS A 104 9.82 -11.10 13.10
C LYS A 104 9.71 -10.70 11.64
N ALA A 105 9.57 -9.42 11.39
CA ALA A 105 9.72 -8.82 10.08
C ALA A 105 10.76 -7.70 10.15
N ASP A 106 11.83 -7.85 9.38
CA ASP A 106 12.96 -6.93 9.37
C ASP A 106 12.76 -5.83 8.32
N TYR A 107 13.11 -4.60 8.65
CA TYR A 107 13.07 -3.48 7.71
C TYR A 107 14.02 -3.72 6.53
N VAL A 108 13.53 -3.49 5.32
CA VAL A 108 14.34 -3.64 4.08
C VAL A 108 14.55 -2.29 3.39
N HIS A 109 13.47 -1.57 3.12
CA HIS A 109 13.51 -0.27 2.44
C HIS A 109 12.20 0.50 2.62
N ASP A 110 12.21 1.76 2.27
CA ASP A 110 10.98 2.54 2.22
C ASP A 110 10.12 2.10 1.02
N ALA A 111 8.80 2.09 1.23
CA ALA A 111 7.86 1.76 0.16
C ALA A 111 7.98 2.77 -0.98
N ALA A 112 7.91 2.29 -2.22
CA ALA A 112 7.94 3.16 -3.37
C ALA A 112 6.81 4.20 -3.30
N PHE A 113 7.14 5.47 -3.60
CA PHE A 113 6.15 6.53 -3.66
C PHE A 113 5.19 6.26 -4.82
N GLY A 114 3.98 5.83 -4.49
CA GLY A 114 2.91 5.61 -5.46
C GLY A 114 1.88 6.74 -5.43
N PHE A 115 1.43 7.21 -6.60
CA PHE A 115 0.34 8.20 -6.69
C PHE A 115 -0.93 7.73 -5.95
N LYS A 116 -1.19 6.42 -5.92
CA LYS A 116 -2.27 5.81 -5.15
C LYS A 116 -2.15 6.08 -3.65
N ASN A 117 -0.93 6.07 -3.09
CA ASN A 117 -0.70 6.38 -1.67
C ASN A 117 -1.12 7.81 -1.32
N VAL A 118 -0.89 8.76 -2.23
CA VAL A 118 -1.33 10.16 -2.06
C VAL A 118 -2.84 10.27 -2.10
N LEU A 119 -3.49 9.62 -3.08
CA LEU A 119 -4.95 9.66 -3.23
C LEU A 119 -5.68 8.96 -2.08
N MET A 120 -5.11 7.94 -1.49
CA MET A 120 -5.69 7.21 -0.36
C MET A 120 -5.40 7.86 1.00
N ASN A 121 -4.52 8.87 1.02
CA ASN A 121 -4.19 9.56 2.27
C ASN A 121 -5.32 10.53 2.66
N PHE A 122 -5.93 10.30 3.83
CA PHE A 122 -7.00 11.14 4.36
C PHE A 122 -6.59 12.62 4.51
N ASN A 123 -5.34 12.89 4.88
CA ASN A 123 -4.83 14.25 5.02
C ASN A 123 -4.79 14.99 3.68
N PHE A 124 -4.47 14.32 2.58
CA PHE A 124 -4.52 14.90 1.23
C PHE A 124 -5.92 15.41 0.89
N TRP A 125 -6.94 14.61 1.10
CA TRP A 125 -8.33 14.98 0.83
C TRP A 125 -8.84 16.09 1.74
N SER A 126 -8.36 16.14 2.99
CA SER A 126 -8.68 17.25 3.91
C SER A 126 -8.13 18.58 3.40
N VAL A 127 -6.89 18.60 2.90
CA VAL A 127 -6.29 19.80 2.30
C VAL A 127 -7.03 20.23 1.04
N VAL A 128 -7.37 19.28 0.15
CA VAL A 128 -8.17 19.56 -1.05
C VAL A 128 -9.54 20.14 -0.69
N GLY A 129 -10.22 19.57 0.30
CA GLY A 129 -11.51 20.06 0.80
C GLY A 129 -11.45 21.49 1.31
N ILE A 130 -10.46 21.82 2.14
CA ILE A 130 -10.25 23.18 2.64
C ILE A 130 -10.00 24.15 1.48
N PHE A 131 -9.17 23.78 0.52
CA PHE A 131 -8.87 24.61 -0.64
C PHE A 131 -10.12 24.93 -1.48
N VAL A 132 -10.98 23.93 -1.72
CA VAL A 132 -12.26 24.12 -2.43
C VAL A 132 -13.17 25.07 -1.66
N ILE A 133 -13.30 24.92 -0.33
CA ILE A 133 -14.13 25.80 0.50
C ILE A 133 -13.65 27.26 0.41
N VAL A 134 -12.34 27.49 0.46
CA VAL A 134 -11.73 28.81 0.34
C VAL A 134 -12.04 29.43 -1.03
N LEU A 135 -11.90 28.67 -2.12
CA LEU A 135 -12.21 29.15 -3.48
C LEU A 135 -13.69 29.54 -3.62
N VAL A 136 -14.60 28.70 -3.12
CA VAL A 136 -16.03 28.98 -3.13
C VAL A 136 -16.32 30.25 -2.31
N GLY A 137 -15.72 30.38 -1.15
CA GLY A 137 -15.87 31.59 -0.30
C GLY A 137 -15.46 32.89 -1.02
N ILE A 138 -14.30 32.85 -1.70
CA ILE A 138 -13.81 34.01 -2.48
C ILE A 138 -14.77 34.36 -3.62
N THR A 139 -15.31 33.37 -4.33
CA THR A 139 -16.23 33.60 -5.47
C THR A 139 -17.55 34.19 -4.98
N VAL A 140 -18.11 33.73 -3.87
CA VAL A 140 -19.32 34.24 -3.27
C VAL A 140 -19.13 35.69 -2.78
N LEU A 141 -18.01 36.00 -2.13
CA LEU A 141 -17.72 37.36 -1.67
C LEU A 141 -17.58 38.33 -2.85
N ARG A 142 -16.90 37.92 -3.94
CA ARG A 142 -16.79 38.78 -5.16
C ARG A 142 -18.13 38.97 -5.87
N SER A 143 -19.03 38.00 -5.85
CA SER A 143 -20.35 38.12 -6.47
C SER A 143 -21.28 39.12 -5.72
N LYS A 144 -21.11 39.29 -4.38
CA LYS A 144 -21.85 40.24 -3.58
C LYS A 144 -21.35 41.69 -3.70
N GLN A 145 -20.16 41.89 -4.26
CA GLN A 145 -19.60 43.25 -4.44
C GLN A 145 -19.86 43.80 -5.86
N ARG A 146 -20.52 43.06 -6.71
CA ARG A 146 -21.06 43.51 -8.01
C ARG A 146 -22.56 43.74 -7.91
#